data_b883c84328921e239827f58c722e1ef7
#
_entry.id   b883c84328921e239827f58c722e1ef7
#
_cell.length_a   1.000
_cell.length_b   1.000
_cell.length_c   1.000
_cell.angle_alpha   90.00
_cell.angle_beta   90.00
_cell.angle_gamma   90.00
#
_symmetry.space_group_name_H-M   'P 1'
#
loop_
_entity.id
_entity.type
_entity.pdbx_description
1 polymer ?
#
loop_
_entity_poly.entity_id
_entity_poly.type
_entity_poly.pdbx_seq_one_letter_code
_entity_poly.pdbx_strand_id
1 'polypeptide(L)'
;MATAMQQDVSEKQIRPVEAPEPPAPSKRRFILPIVGVLVVIALIWAGKQWSYGRAHESTDDAAVDGHLIPVLAKVSGYVLKVNVQDNSHVAADSTLVMIDPSEYQVRLAQAEADLAAATATAGTGSSTGQAEAQVNAATSQHESFGAQIEAARVNAQRAHADLERYRGLASQQIISKQQLDAAQAAAQTADANVAALERQSAAAGASVANAQAGVRLASARLLAARAARDNASLQLQYTRVAAPAPGIVSRKQVEVGQLVQAGQPLLTMVADTGVFITANMKETQLGDICVGQPVAFDVDAYGGAEAEGVVESVAAATGSKFALLPPDNATGNFTKVVQRVPVRIRITKPLGADRPLRPGMSVNVHVDTKSCPTAPKRG
;
A
#
# COMPACT_ATOMS: atom_id res chain seq x y z
N MET A 1 106.35 54.86 -9.48
CA MET A 1 106.45 56.30 -9.11
C MET A 1 105.48 56.46 -7.98
N ALA A 2 106.02 56.51 -6.81
CA ALA A 2 106.32 57.66 -5.99
C ALA A 2 105.05 58.19 -5.34
N THR A 3 104.95 58.12 -4.15
CA THR A 3 105.40 58.88 -2.93
C THR A 3 104.12 59.42 -2.30
N ALA A 4 103.87 59.49 -1.06
CA ALA A 4 104.46 59.54 0.25
C ALA A 4 103.33 59.64 1.29
N MET A 5 103.48 58.96 2.37
CA MET A 5 103.51 59.44 3.76
C MET A 5 102.99 60.85 4.04
N GLN A 6 102.04 60.91 4.92
CA GLN A 6 102.24 61.81 6.09
C GLN A 6 101.29 61.44 7.29
N GLN A 7 101.93 61.25 8.39
CA GLN A 7 101.35 61.19 9.78
C GLN A 7 100.75 62.52 10.15
N ASP A 8 99.71 62.51 10.93
CA ASP A 8 99.56 63.44 12.09
C ASP A 8 98.68 62.90 13.19
N VAL A 9 99.14 62.85 14.24
CA VAL A 9 99.12 63.04 15.66
C VAL A 9 97.72 63.42 16.24
N SER A 10 97.25 62.51 17.07
CA SER A 10 96.67 62.71 18.41
C SER A 10 95.81 63.93 18.74
N GLU A 11 94.58 63.68 19.10
CA GLU A 11 93.99 64.43 20.20
C GLU A 11 92.95 63.55 20.98
N LYS A 12 93.32 63.33 22.25
CA LYS A 12 92.59 62.52 23.22
C LYS A 12 91.51 63.41 23.89
N GLN A 13 90.30 63.35 23.39
CA GLN A 13 89.16 63.97 24.07
C GLN A 13 88.56 63.00 25.10
N ILE A 14 88.62 63.44 26.33
CA ILE A 14 88.04 62.85 27.51
C ILE A 14 86.51 63.03 27.42
N ARG A 15 85.78 61.95 27.30
CA ARG A 15 84.28 61.97 27.45
C ARG A 15 83.93 61.89 28.90
N PRO A 16 82.87 62.68 29.32
CA PRO A 16 82.36 62.59 30.68
C PRO A 16 81.67 61.27 30.91
N VAL A 17 81.82 60.72 32.10
CA VAL A 17 81.11 59.50 32.56
C VAL A 17 79.62 59.83 32.75
N GLU A 18 78.81 59.31 31.90
CA GLU A 18 77.36 59.38 32.01
C GLU A 18 76.91 58.42 33.10
N ALA A 19 76.14 58.88 34.01
CA ALA A 19 75.53 58.09 35.13
C ALA A 19 74.56 57.04 34.64
N PRO A 20 74.55 55.85 35.23
CA PRO A 20 73.60 54.77 34.79
C PRO A 20 72.15 55.18 34.97
N GLU A 21 71.36 55.17 33.87
CA GLU A 21 69.93 55.32 33.88
C GLU A 21 69.25 54.22 34.77
N PRO A 22 68.19 54.52 35.51
CA PRO A 22 67.49 53.53 36.29
C PRO A 22 66.79 52.53 35.39
N PRO A 23 66.73 51.24 35.73
CA PRO A 23 66.13 50.19 34.87
C PRO A 23 64.63 50.45 34.68
N ALA A 24 64.17 50.52 33.42
CA ALA A 24 62.78 50.65 33.01
C ALA A 24 61.91 49.56 33.68
N PRO A 25 60.70 49.86 34.15
CA PRO A 25 59.87 48.88 34.84
C PRO A 25 59.52 47.74 33.89
N SER A 26 59.93 46.51 34.27
CA SER A 26 59.80 45.30 33.46
C SER A 26 58.31 45.04 33.18
N LYS A 27 57.84 45.23 31.94
CA LYS A 27 56.49 44.88 31.42
C LYS A 27 56.14 43.41 31.66
N ARG A 28 57.08 42.57 32.11
CA ARG A 28 56.91 41.15 32.45
C ARG A 28 55.92 40.90 33.61
N ARG A 29 55.69 41.85 34.52
CA ARG A 29 54.77 41.68 35.65
C ARG A 29 53.31 41.67 35.25
N PHE A 30 52.93 42.24 34.10
CA PHE A 30 51.55 42.24 33.59
C PHE A 30 51.29 41.14 32.54
N ILE A 31 52.32 40.58 31.94
CA ILE A 31 52.17 39.51 30.94
C ILE A 31 51.82 38.16 31.62
N LEU A 32 52.40 37.91 32.80
CA LEU A 32 52.15 36.64 33.51
C LEU A 32 50.67 36.44 33.89
N PRO A 33 49.94 37.42 34.50
CA PRO A 33 48.53 37.23 34.77
C PRO A 33 47.64 37.15 33.52
N ILE A 34 47.99 37.86 32.42
CA ILE A 34 47.26 37.77 31.15
C ILE A 34 47.40 36.40 30.53
N VAL A 35 48.63 35.83 30.52
CA VAL A 35 48.90 34.47 30.06
C VAL A 35 48.16 33.45 30.96
N GLY A 36 48.14 33.66 32.27
CA GLY A 36 47.37 32.84 33.20
C GLY A 36 45.85 32.79 32.88
N VAL A 37 45.26 33.96 32.61
CA VAL A 37 43.85 34.09 32.24
C VAL A 37 43.58 33.38 30.88
N LEU A 38 44.44 33.56 29.89
CA LEU A 38 44.31 32.91 28.59
C LEU A 38 44.42 31.37 28.72
N VAL A 39 45.33 30.86 29.57
CA VAL A 39 45.45 29.41 29.82
C VAL A 39 44.18 28.88 30.53
N VAL A 40 43.61 29.63 31.49
CA VAL A 40 42.36 29.26 32.17
C VAL A 40 41.20 29.25 31.17
N ILE A 41 41.11 30.26 30.31
CA ILE A 41 40.08 30.28 29.23
C ILE A 41 40.28 29.11 28.27
N ALA A 42 41.49 28.82 27.87
CA ALA A 42 41.81 27.68 27.01
C ALA A 42 41.48 26.32 27.66
N LEU A 43 41.75 26.19 28.99
CA LEU A 43 41.38 24.99 29.75
C LEU A 43 39.86 24.82 29.90
N ILE A 44 39.15 25.91 30.18
CA ILE A 44 37.70 25.92 30.25
C ILE A 44 37.11 25.55 28.86
N TRP A 45 37.64 26.16 27.81
CA TRP A 45 37.22 25.85 26.44
C TRP A 45 37.52 24.39 26.05
N ALA A 46 38.76 23.92 26.34
CA ALA A 46 39.12 22.50 26.10
C ALA A 46 38.29 21.52 26.92
N GLY A 47 38.03 21.85 28.22
CA GLY A 47 37.14 21.08 29.10
C GLY A 47 35.71 21.03 28.56
N LYS A 48 35.18 22.15 28.07
CA LYS A 48 33.84 22.23 27.48
C LYS A 48 33.78 21.42 26.15
N GLN A 49 34.79 21.53 25.32
CA GLN A 49 34.89 20.77 24.08
C GLN A 49 35.00 19.25 24.33
N TRP A 50 35.80 18.85 25.32
CA TRP A 50 35.94 17.45 25.72
C TRP A 50 34.65 16.88 26.33
N SER A 51 33.95 17.65 27.15
CA SER A 51 32.65 17.25 27.72
C SER A 51 31.57 17.17 26.64
N TYR A 52 31.60 18.05 25.63
CA TYR A 52 30.67 18.02 24.48
C TYR A 52 30.90 16.76 23.65
N GLY A 53 32.18 16.43 23.31
CA GLY A 53 32.51 15.24 22.53
C GLY A 53 32.20 13.91 23.23
N ARG A 54 32.12 13.90 24.59
CA ARG A 54 31.68 12.73 25.37
C ARG A 54 30.16 12.60 25.50
N ALA A 55 29.46 13.68 25.24
CA ALA A 55 28.00 13.76 25.40
C ALA A 55 27.24 13.58 24.10
N HIS A 56 27.94 13.58 22.96
CA HIS A 56 27.33 13.48 21.63
C HIS A 56 28.08 12.50 20.79
N GLU A 57 27.37 11.52 20.27
CA GLU A 57 27.88 10.67 19.21
C GLU A 57 27.53 11.26 17.84
N SER A 58 28.50 11.34 16.95
CA SER A 58 28.31 11.99 15.66
C SER A 58 28.71 11.09 14.49
N THR A 59 28.04 11.27 13.37
CA THR A 59 28.38 10.63 12.11
C THR A 59 28.16 11.60 10.94
N ASP A 60 29.10 11.57 10.00
CA ASP A 60 29.06 12.21 8.70
C ASP A 60 28.49 11.28 7.60
N ASP A 61 28.33 9.99 7.92
CA ASP A 61 27.74 9.00 7.03
C ASP A 61 26.23 8.93 7.29
N ALA A 62 25.54 10.02 6.96
CA ALA A 62 24.10 10.09 7.08
C ALA A 62 23.50 10.82 5.87
N ALA A 63 22.33 10.40 5.47
CA ALA A 63 21.60 10.99 4.36
C ALA A 63 20.13 11.17 4.69
N VAL A 64 19.52 12.18 4.11
CA VAL A 64 18.07 12.31 4.05
C VAL A 64 17.56 11.19 3.16
N ASP A 65 16.59 10.44 3.66
CA ASP A 65 15.92 9.36 2.95
C ASP A 65 14.43 9.66 2.85
N GLY A 66 13.71 8.97 1.99
CA GLY A 66 12.29 9.21 1.79
C GLY A 66 11.59 8.03 1.15
N HIS A 67 10.26 8.04 1.24
CA HIS A 67 9.46 7.01 0.59
C HIS A 67 9.38 7.26 -0.92
N LEU A 68 10.17 6.48 -1.67
CA LEU A 68 10.10 6.40 -3.12
C LEU A 68 8.93 5.49 -3.51
N ILE A 69 7.94 6.06 -4.20
CA ILE A 69 6.74 5.34 -4.66
C ILE A 69 6.87 5.13 -6.17
N PRO A 70 7.16 3.91 -6.62
CA PRO A 70 7.10 3.58 -8.03
C PRO A 70 5.64 3.50 -8.47
N VAL A 71 5.27 4.26 -9.47
CA VAL A 71 3.94 4.22 -10.10
C VAL A 71 4.02 3.31 -11.31
N LEU A 72 3.30 2.19 -11.24
CA LEU A 72 3.32 1.13 -12.24
C LEU A 72 2.06 1.16 -13.10
N ALA A 73 2.17 0.78 -14.37
CA ALA A 73 1.01 0.48 -15.20
C ALA A 73 0.29 -0.77 -14.68
N LYS A 74 -1.01 -0.68 -14.46
CA LYS A 74 -1.84 -1.85 -14.06
C LYS A 74 -2.40 -2.61 -15.25
N VAL A 75 -2.42 -1.95 -16.42
CA VAL A 75 -2.92 -2.50 -17.68
C VAL A 75 -1.95 -2.16 -18.81
N SER A 76 -1.98 -2.93 -19.90
CA SER A 76 -1.16 -2.72 -21.09
C SER A 76 -1.87 -1.80 -22.08
N GLY A 77 -1.14 -1.01 -22.85
CA GLY A 77 -1.70 -0.17 -23.91
C GLY A 77 -0.76 0.96 -24.32
N TYR A 78 -1.15 1.75 -25.30
CA TYR A 78 -0.40 2.92 -25.72
C TYR A 78 -0.67 4.10 -24.80
N VAL A 79 0.37 4.86 -24.47
CA VAL A 79 0.24 6.08 -23.68
C VAL A 79 -0.32 7.19 -24.54
N LEU A 80 -1.52 7.65 -24.20
CA LEU A 80 -2.21 8.72 -24.92
C LEU A 80 -1.75 10.10 -24.46
N LYS A 81 -1.53 10.26 -23.16
CA LYS A 81 -1.15 11.53 -22.56
C LYS A 81 -0.36 11.33 -21.27
N VAL A 82 0.65 12.18 -21.07
CA VAL A 82 1.38 12.33 -19.82
C VAL A 82 1.12 13.74 -19.28
N ASN A 83 0.49 13.86 -18.12
CA ASN A 83 0.04 15.13 -17.54
C ASN A 83 1.04 15.75 -16.57
N VAL A 84 2.19 15.13 -16.38
CA VAL A 84 3.19 15.53 -15.39
C VAL A 84 4.57 15.66 -16.03
N GLN A 85 5.38 16.49 -15.42
CA GLN A 85 6.80 16.69 -15.77
C GLN A 85 7.67 16.28 -14.58
N ASP A 86 8.96 16.05 -14.84
CA ASP A 86 9.92 15.83 -13.79
C ASP A 86 9.96 17.05 -12.84
N ASN A 87 10.08 16.76 -11.55
CA ASN A 87 10.07 17.72 -10.45
C ASN A 87 8.74 18.49 -10.25
N SER A 88 7.65 18.09 -10.92
CA SER A 88 6.33 18.66 -10.66
C SER A 88 5.70 18.10 -9.39
N HIS A 89 5.06 18.98 -8.60
CA HIS A 89 4.25 18.58 -7.44
C HIS A 89 2.88 18.11 -7.91
N VAL A 90 2.40 16.99 -7.35
CA VAL A 90 1.12 16.38 -7.69
C VAL A 90 0.32 16.08 -6.43
N ALA A 91 -0.99 16.31 -6.49
CA ALA A 91 -1.91 15.93 -5.44
C ALA A 91 -2.28 14.44 -5.54
N ALA A 92 -2.76 13.86 -4.44
CA ALA A 92 -3.35 12.52 -4.46
C ALA A 92 -4.48 12.45 -5.50
N ASP A 93 -4.67 11.29 -6.11
CA ASP A 93 -5.67 10.99 -7.15
C ASP A 93 -5.57 11.85 -8.43
N SER A 94 -4.58 12.74 -8.55
CA SER A 94 -4.34 13.46 -9.81
C SER A 94 -3.90 12.49 -10.91
N THR A 95 -4.44 12.67 -12.12
CA THR A 95 -4.10 11.80 -13.27
C THR A 95 -2.69 12.13 -13.76
N LEU A 96 -1.79 11.18 -13.64
CA LEU A 96 -0.39 11.29 -14.06
C LEU A 96 -0.22 10.89 -15.52
N VAL A 97 -0.73 9.71 -15.88
CA VAL A 97 -0.62 9.13 -17.20
C VAL A 97 -1.99 8.60 -17.63
N MET A 98 -2.33 8.78 -18.90
CA MET A 98 -3.51 8.20 -19.52
C MET A 98 -3.09 7.20 -20.59
N ILE A 99 -3.45 5.95 -20.40
CA ILE A 99 -3.31 4.86 -21.36
C ILE A 99 -4.55 4.85 -22.25
N ASP A 100 -4.45 4.46 -23.50
CA ASP A 100 -5.58 4.42 -24.45
C ASP A 100 -6.73 3.56 -23.90
N PRO A 101 -7.89 4.14 -23.61
CA PRO A 101 -9.02 3.43 -23.03
C PRO A 101 -9.88 2.69 -24.06
N SER A 102 -9.65 2.88 -25.37
CA SER A 102 -10.58 2.47 -26.44
C SER A 102 -10.91 0.99 -26.38
N GLU A 103 -9.92 0.13 -26.27
CA GLU A 103 -10.14 -1.32 -26.17
C GLU A 103 -10.90 -1.70 -24.90
N TYR A 104 -10.59 -1.05 -23.77
CA TYR A 104 -11.23 -1.30 -22.47
C TYR A 104 -12.67 -0.82 -22.45
N GLN A 105 -13.00 0.28 -23.16
CA GLN A 105 -14.37 0.76 -23.34
C GLN A 105 -15.22 -0.24 -24.13
N VAL A 106 -14.67 -0.81 -25.21
CA VAL A 106 -15.36 -1.85 -25.98
C VAL A 106 -15.59 -3.10 -25.12
N ARG A 107 -14.60 -3.52 -24.35
CA ARG A 107 -14.74 -4.66 -23.42
C ARG A 107 -15.79 -4.41 -22.35
N LEU A 108 -15.85 -3.21 -21.82
CA LEU A 108 -16.90 -2.82 -20.85
C LEU A 108 -18.27 -2.85 -21.49
N ALA A 109 -18.43 -2.27 -22.68
CA ALA A 109 -19.71 -2.26 -23.42
C ALA A 109 -20.20 -3.69 -23.72
N GLN A 110 -19.30 -4.60 -24.10
CA GLN A 110 -19.62 -6.01 -24.28
C GLN A 110 -20.11 -6.65 -22.98
N ALA A 111 -19.38 -6.46 -21.88
CA ALA A 111 -19.74 -7.03 -20.57
C ALA A 111 -21.08 -6.45 -20.02
N GLU A 112 -21.39 -5.19 -20.34
CA GLU A 112 -22.67 -4.55 -20.02
C GLU A 112 -23.83 -5.16 -20.83
N ALA A 113 -23.61 -5.47 -22.11
CA ALA A 113 -24.59 -6.15 -22.94
C ALA A 113 -24.86 -7.59 -22.41
N ASP A 114 -23.81 -8.31 -22.04
CA ASP A 114 -23.93 -9.68 -21.47
C ASP A 114 -24.66 -9.62 -20.11
N LEU A 115 -24.40 -8.61 -19.28
CA LEU A 115 -25.13 -8.40 -18.03
C LEU A 115 -26.60 -8.09 -18.28
N ALA A 116 -26.92 -7.25 -19.28
CA ALA A 116 -28.31 -6.97 -19.65
C ALA A 116 -29.05 -8.23 -20.11
N ALA A 117 -28.43 -9.07 -20.92
CA ALA A 117 -29.00 -10.36 -21.34
C ALA A 117 -29.22 -11.32 -20.16
N ALA A 118 -28.23 -11.45 -19.26
CA ALA A 118 -28.37 -12.27 -18.06
C ALA A 118 -29.46 -11.74 -17.11
N THR A 119 -29.60 -10.41 -17.01
CA THR A 119 -30.65 -9.76 -16.23
C THR A 119 -32.04 -10.01 -16.80
N ALA A 120 -32.21 -9.96 -18.13
CA ALA A 120 -33.48 -10.29 -18.79
C ALA A 120 -33.87 -11.75 -18.55
N THR A 121 -32.90 -12.66 -18.50
CA THR A 121 -33.15 -14.08 -18.22
C THR A 121 -33.49 -14.34 -16.75
N ALA A 122 -32.72 -13.78 -15.82
CA ALA A 122 -32.89 -14.03 -14.38
C ALA A 122 -34.02 -13.19 -13.75
N GLY A 123 -34.30 -12.01 -14.31
CA GLY A 123 -35.16 -11.00 -13.70
C GLY A 123 -34.41 -10.11 -12.71
N THR A 124 -35.09 -9.08 -12.25
CA THR A 124 -34.69 -8.23 -11.14
C THR A 124 -35.83 -8.20 -10.12
N GLY A 125 -35.60 -7.75 -8.89
CA GLY A 125 -36.65 -7.69 -7.87
C GLY A 125 -37.90 -6.89 -8.26
N SER A 126 -37.84 -6.12 -9.36
CA SER A 126 -38.93 -5.32 -9.92
C SER A 126 -39.53 -5.86 -11.23
N SER A 127 -38.86 -6.81 -11.89
CA SER A 127 -39.28 -7.38 -13.18
C SER A 127 -39.10 -8.89 -13.19
N THR A 128 -40.14 -9.62 -13.57
CA THR A 128 -40.12 -11.07 -13.76
C THR A 128 -39.18 -11.40 -14.95
N GLY A 129 -38.15 -12.19 -14.69
CA GLY A 129 -37.27 -12.71 -15.74
C GLY A 129 -37.92 -13.89 -16.50
N GLN A 130 -37.31 -14.24 -17.63
CA GLN A 130 -37.75 -15.36 -18.45
C GLN A 130 -37.80 -16.67 -17.64
N ALA A 131 -36.78 -16.94 -16.81
CA ALA A 131 -36.72 -18.15 -15.98
C ALA A 131 -37.86 -18.20 -14.94
N GLU A 132 -38.21 -17.09 -14.32
CA GLU A 132 -39.28 -17.00 -13.35
C GLU A 132 -40.66 -17.12 -14.03
N ALA A 133 -40.86 -16.51 -15.20
CA ALA A 133 -42.06 -16.68 -15.99
C ALA A 133 -42.30 -18.16 -16.34
N GLN A 134 -41.24 -18.93 -16.60
CA GLN A 134 -41.31 -20.36 -16.88
C GLN A 134 -41.72 -21.16 -15.63
N VAL A 135 -41.28 -20.78 -14.43
CA VAL A 135 -41.74 -21.37 -13.17
C VAL A 135 -43.22 -21.12 -13.00
N ASN A 136 -43.68 -19.89 -13.21
CA ASN A 136 -45.09 -19.52 -13.05
C ASN A 136 -45.99 -20.31 -14.02
N ALA A 137 -45.56 -20.46 -15.29
CA ALA A 137 -46.26 -21.27 -16.28
C ALA A 137 -46.36 -22.75 -15.88
N ALA A 138 -45.22 -23.33 -15.43
CA ALA A 138 -45.20 -24.73 -14.98
C ALA A 138 -46.03 -24.95 -13.72
N THR A 139 -46.05 -24.00 -12.80
CA THR A 139 -46.88 -24.04 -11.57
C THR A 139 -48.36 -23.99 -11.90
N SER A 140 -48.78 -23.07 -12.78
CA SER A 140 -50.20 -22.99 -13.23
C SER A 140 -50.64 -24.28 -13.92
N GLN A 141 -49.78 -24.91 -14.71
CA GLN A 141 -50.07 -26.20 -15.32
C GLN A 141 -50.19 -27.29 -14.28
N HIS A 142 -49.34 -27.36 -13.28
CA HIS A 142 -49.45 -28.33 -12.17
C HIS A 142 -50.73 -28.13 -11.36
N GLU A 143 -51.10 -26.89 -11.04
CA GLU A 143 -52.33 -26.57 -10.35
C GLU A 143 -53.60 -27.00 -11.13
N SER A 144 -53.57 -26.88 -12.47
CA SER A 144 -54.69 -27.31 -13.33
C SER A 144 -54.94 -28.82 -13.22
N PHE A 145 -53.86 -29.64 -13.10
CA PHE A 145 -54.01 -31.06 -12.84
C PHE A 145 -54.60 -31.34 -11.45
N GLY A 146 -54.30 -30.55 -10.44
CA GLY A 146 -54.92 -30.63 -9.11
C GLY A 146 -56.46 -30.54 -9.17
N ALA A 147 -56.95 -29.54 -9.92
CA ALA A 147 -58.39 -29.37 -10.12
C ALA A 147 -59.04 -30.56 -10.89
N GLN A 148 -58.35 -31.09 -11.89
CA GLN A 148 -58.80 -32.25 -12.66
C GLN A 148 -58.84 -33.52 -11.80
N ILE A 149 -57.83 -33.75 -10.95
CA ILE A 149 -57.82 -34.86 -10.00
C ILE A 149 -59.00 -34.80 -9.05
N GLU A 150 -59.35 -33.64 -8.52
CA GLU A 150 -60.45 -33.46 -7.61
C GLU A 150 -61.78 -33.80 -8.32
N ALA A 151 -61.99 -33.31 -9.53
CA ALA A 151 -63.15 -33.68 -10.33
C ALA A 151 -63.22 -35.18 -10.63
N ALA A 152 -62.09 -35.80 -10.95
CA ALA A 152 -62.02 -37.24 -11.17
C ALA A 152 -62.31 -38.05 -9.88
N ARG A 153 -61.87 -37.63 -8.74
CA ARG A 153 -62.13 -38.24 -7.42
C ARG A 153 -63.58 -38.20 -7.07
N VAL A 154 -64.30 -37.07 -7.28
CA VAL A 154 -65.74 -36.98 -7.08
C VAL A 154 -66.44 -37.97 -7.99
N ASN A 155 -66.05 -38.14 -9.27
CA ASN A 155 -66.63 -39.12 -10.17
C ASN A 155 -66.34 -40.55 -9.70
N ALA A 156 -65.19 -40.90 -9.23
CA ALA A 156 -64.85 -42.21 -8.67
C ALA A 156 -65.66 -42.52 -7.40
N GLN A 157 -65.76 -41.55 -6.51
CA GLN A 157 -66.64 -41.71 -5.32
C GLN A 157 -68.08 -42.02 -5.69
N ARG A 158 -68.68 -41.34 -6.71
CA ARG A 158 -69.97 -41.60 -7.22
C ARG A 158 -70.07 -43.02 -7.78
N ALA A 159 -69.15 -43.43 -8.61
CA ALA A 159 -69.09 -44.75 -9.23
C ALA A 159 -69.03 -45.89 -8.17
N HIS A 160 -68.24 -45.68 -7.12
CA HIS A 160 -68.15 -46.59 -5.96
C HIS A 160 -69.43 -46.65 -5.18
N ALA A 161 -70.08 -45.53 -4.90
CA ALA A 161 -71.37 -45.50 -4.23
C ALA A 161 -72.49 -46.25 -5.02
N ASP A 162 -72.46 -46.09 -6.34
CA ASP A 162 -73.35 -46.83 -7.24
C ASP A 162 -73.05 -48.32 -7.21
N LEU A 163 -71.71 -48.71 -7.29
CA LEU A 163 -71.34 -50.13 -7.18
C LEU A 163 -71.80 -50.78 -5.88
N GLU A 164 -71.62 -50.09 -4.71
CA GLU A 164 -72.06 -50.59 -3.41
C GLU A 164 -73.61 -50.76 -3.37
N ARG A 165 -74.34 -49.82 -3.98
CA ARG A 165 -75.82 -49.95 -4.12
C ARG A 165 -76.20 -51.16 -4.98
N TYR A 166 -75.55 -51.35 -6.12
CA TYR A 166 -75.82 -52.48 -6.99
C TYR A 166 -75.39 -53.80 -6.38
N ARG A 167 -74.32 -53.88 -5.56
CA ARG A 167 -73.93 -55.06 -4.77
C ARG A 167 -75.03 -55.46 -3.81
N GLY A 168 -75.59 -54.47 -3.09
CA GLY A 168 -76.73 -54.69 -2.18
C GLY A 168 -78.02 -55.23 -2.90
N LEU A 169 -78.31 -54.67 -4.09
CA LEU A 169 -79.44 -55.13 -4.90
C LEU A 169 -79.24 -56.52 -5.54
N ALA A 170 -78.01 -56.83 -5.92
CA ALA A 170 -77.66 -58.14 -6.47
C ALA A 170 -77.74 -59.26 -5.42
N SER A 171 -77.37 -58.97 -4.16
CA SER A 171 -77.54 -59.94 -3.03
C SER A 171 -78.99 -60.27 -2.74
N GLN A 172 -79.91 -59.35 -3.10
CA GLN A 172 -81.38 -59.54 -3.00
C GLN A 172 -81.96 -60.11 -4.32
N GLN A 173 -81.17 -60.45 -5.30
CA GLN A 173 -81.58 -60.97 -6.64
C GLN A 173 -82.52 -60.01 -7.43
N ILE A 174 -82.42 -58.70 -7.17
CA ILE A 174 -83.25 -57.68 -7.81
C ILE A 174 -82.69 -57.25 -9.17
N ILE A 175 -81.38 -57.37 -9.39
CA ILE A 175 -80.72 -56.92 -10.60
C ILE A 175 -79.97 -58.08 -11.28
N SER A 176 -79.60 -57.90 -12.60
CA SER A 176 -78.87 -58.87 -13.36
C SER A 176 -77.38 -58.83 -13.04
N LYS A 177 -76.69 -59.95 -13.21
CA LYS A 177 -75.23 -60.03 -13.09
C LYS A 177 -74.55 -59.06 -14.04
N GLN A 178 -75.02 -58.88 -15.26
CA GLN A 178 -74.52 -57.95 -16.24
C GLN A 178 -74.52 -56.48 -15.73
N GLN A 179 -75.58 -56.12 -14.97
CA GLN A 179 -75.67 -54.76 -14.38
C GLN A 179 -74.64 -54.56 -13.26
N LEU A 180 -74.37 -55.58 -12.45
CA LEU A 180 -73.33 -55.51 -11.41
C LEU A 180 -71.94 -55.44 -12.05
N ASP A 181 -71.64 -56.28 -13.10
CA ASP A 181 -70.33 -56.26 -13.81
C ASP A 181 -70.11 -54.89 -14.46
N ALA A 182 -71.16 -54.28 -15.03
CA ALA A 182 -71.05 -52.93 -15.62
C ALA A 182 -70.73 -51.86 -14.58
N ALA A 183 -71.36 -51.93 -13.40
CA ALA A 183 -71.00 -50.96 -12.31
C ALA A 183 -69.59 -51.16 -11.77
N GLN A 184 -69.13 -52.43 -11.70
CA GLN A 184 -67.80 -52.74 -11.29
C GLN A 184 -66.77 -52.22 -12.32
N ALA A 185 -66.97 -52.39 -13.61
CA ALA A 185 -66.14 -51.85 -14.67
C ALA A 185 -66.16 -50.33 -14.64
N ALA A 186 -67.25 -49.66 -14.38
CA ALA A 186 -67.35 -48.21 -14.25
C ALA A 186 -66.53 -47.66 -13.06
N ALA A 187 -66.57 -48.31 -11.91
CA ALA A 187 -65.72 -47.93 -10.77
C ALA A 187 -64.28 -48.10 -11.03
N GLN A 188 -63.85 -49.25 -11.63
CA GLN A 188 -62.44 -49.50 -12.03
C GLN A 188 -61.91 -48.49 -13.05
N THR A 189 -62.76 -48.10 -14.02
CA THR A 189 -62.43 -47.08 -15.00
C THR A 189 -62.22 -45.70 -14.36
N ALA A 190 -63.09 -45.37 -13.41
CA ALA A 190 -62.98 -44.11 -12.68
C ALA A 190 -61.67 -44.05 -11.84
N ASP A 191 -61.33 -45.14 -11.14
CA ASP A 191 -60.07 -45.25 -10.38
C ASP A 191 -58.87 -45.17 -11.29
N ALA A 192 -58.88 -45.84 -12.43
CA ALA A 192 -57.78 -45.77 -13.41
C ALA A 192 -57.61 -44.34 -13.95
N ASN A 193 -58.69 -43.58 -14.13
CA ASN A 193 -58.64 -42.17 -14.54
C ASN A 193 -58.00 -41.29 -13.48
N VAL A 194 -58.35 -41.47 -12.20
CA VAL A 194 -57.71 -40.77 -11.06
C VAL A 194 -56.20 -41.05 -11.05
N ALA A 195 -55.81 -42.33 -11.14
CA ALA A 195 -54.41 -42.75 -11.15
C ALA A 195 -53.64 -42.19 -12.35
N ALA A 196 -54.28 -42.05 -13.51
CA ALA A 196 -53.65 -41.42 -14.70
C ALA A 196 -53.40 -39.93 -14.49
N LEU A 197 -54.39 -39.19 -13.94
CA LEU A 197 -54.24 -37.77 -13.66
C LEU A 197 -53.21 -37.48 -12.52
N GLU A 198 -53.13 -38.35 -11.51
CA GLU A 198 -52.10 -38.27 -10.49
C GLU A 198 -50.66 -38.41 -11.05
N ARG A 199 -50.47 -39.36 -12.01
CA ARG A 199 -49.17 -39.49 -12.71
C ARG A 199 -48.88 -38.25 -13.55
N GLN A 200 -49.85 -37.66 -14.23
CA GLN A 200 -49.71 -36.44 -15.00
C GLN A 200 -49.35 -35.24 -14.10
N SER A 201 -50.00 -35.14 -12.95
CA SER A 201 -49.67 -34.12 -11.92
C SER A 201 -48.24 -34.26 -11.39
N ALA A 202 -47.80 -35.52 -11.12
CA ALA A 202 -46.44 -35.79 -10.70
C ALA A 202 -45.41 -35.37 -11.76
N ALA A 203 -45.70 -35.64 -13.04
CA ALA A 203 -44.83 -35.22 -14.18
C ALA A 203 -44.80 -33.67 -14.29
N ALA A 204 -45.95 -32.98 -14.09
CA ALA A 204 -46.01 -31.53 -14.05
C ALA A 204 -45.23 -30.95 -12.86
N GLY A 205 -45.29 -31.60 -11.69
CA GLY A 205 -44.49 -31.24 -10.51
C GLY A 205 -42.97 -31.34 -10.78
N ALA A 206 -42.54 -32.36 -11.50
CA ALA A 206 -41.15 -32.48 -11.95
C ALA A 206 -40.76 -31.35 -12.91
N SER A 207 -41.69 -30.90 -13.76
CA SER A 207 -41.46 -29.74 -14.65
C SER A 207 -41.30 -28.43 -13.84
N VAL A 208 -42.03 -28.22 -12.77
CA VAL A 208 -41.86 -27.09 -11.83
C VAL A 208 -40.48 -27.16 -11.20
N ALA A 209 -40.02 -28.31 -10.71
CA ALA A 209 -38.71 -28.49 -10.13
C ALA A 209 -37.57 -28.16 -11.13
N ASN A 210 -37.73 -28.58 -12.41
CA ASN A 210 -36.79 -28.24 -13.48
C ASN A 210 -36.76 -26.73 -13.76
N ALA A 211 -37.91 -26.07 -13.84
CA ALA A 211 -38.01 -24.63 -14.03
C ALA A 211 -37.35 -23.86 -12.87
N GLN A 212 -37.56 -24.31 -11.61
CA GLN A 212 -36.89 -23.74 -10.44
C GLN A 212 -35.35 -23.92 -10.50
N ALA A 213 -34.86 -25.06 -10.98
CA ALA A 213 -33.42 -25.25 -11.23
C ALA A 213 -32.90 -24.27 -12.30
N GLY A 214 -33.74 -23.98 -13.32
CA GLY A 214 -33.48 -22.94 -14.31
C GLY A 214 -33.30 -21.55 -13.71
N VAL A 215 -34.14 -21.17 -12.75
CA VAL A 215 -33.99 -19.88 -12.01
C VAL A 215 -32.67 -19.80 -11.25
N ARG A 216 -32.28 -20.89 -10.56
CA ARG A 216 -30.97 -20.93 -9.87
C ARG A 216 -29.80 -20.79 -10.83
N LEU A 217 -29.87 -21.43 -12.00
CA LEU A 217 -28.86 -21.30 -13.03
C LEU A 217 -28.82 -19.87 -13.60
N ALA A 218 -29.97 -19.27 -13.88
CA ALA A 218 -30.06 -17.91 -14.39
C ALA A 218 -29.50 -16.89 -13.37
N SER A 219 -29.80 -17.04 -12.08
CA SER A 219 -29.23 -16.20 -11.02
C SER A 219 -27.71 -16.33 -10.89
N ALA A 220 -27.18 -17.55 -11.01
CA ALA A 220 -25.72 -17.77 -11.03
C ALA A 220 -25.04 -17.09 -12.25
N ARG A 221 -25.67 -17.19 -13.43
CA ARG A 221 -25.19 -16.50 -14.64
C ARG A 221 -25.23 -14.98 -14.49
N LEU A 222 -26.27 -14.44 -13.86
CA LEU A 222 -26.37 -13.01 -13.56
C LEU A 222 -25.23 -12.55 -12.66
N LEU A 223 -24.90 -13.29 -11.61
CA LEU A 223 -23.76 -12.98 -10.73
C LEU A 223 -22.43 -13.02 -11.50
N ALA A 224 -22.23 -14.02 -12.36
CA ALA A 224 -21.04 -14.11 -13.20
C ALA A 224 -20.92 -12.93 -14.18
N ALA A 225 -22.02 -12.54 -14.84
CA ALA A 225 -22.05 -11.39 -15.73
C ALA A 225 -21.78 -10.06 -15.01
N ARG A 226 -22.30 -9.90 -13.79
CA ARG A 226 -21.97 -8.73 -12.94
C ARG A 226 -20.47 -8.67 -12.64
N ALA A 227 -19.89 -9.77 -12.19
CA ALA A 227 -18.46 -9.84 -11.91
C ALA A 227 -17.59 -9.54 -13.15
N ALA A 228 -18.00 -10.04 -14.32
CA ALA A 228 -17.33 -9.75 -15.60
C ALA A 228 -17.39 -8.27 -15.95
N ARG A 229 -18.55 -7.62 -15.81
CA ARG A 229 -18.73 -6.18 -16.04
C ARG A 229 -17.90 -5.36 -15.05
N ASP A 230 -17.89 -5.73 -13.78
CA ASP A 230 -17.12 -5.02 -12.75
C ASP A 230 -15.61 -5.12 -13.01
N ASN A 231 -15.14 -6.29 -13.45
CA ASN A 231 -13.75 -6.48 -13.89
C ASN A 231 -13.41 -5.60 -15.10
N ALA A 232 -14.26 -5.57 -16.13
CA ALA A 232 -14.04 -4.71 -17.29
C ALA A 232 -14.04 -3.21 -16.92
N SER A 233 -14.92 -2.78 -16.02
CA SER A 233 -14.96 -1.43 -15.47
C SER A 233 -13.67 -1.08 -14.70
N LEU A 234 -13.18 -1.99 -13.88
CA LEU A 234 -11.94 -1.82 -13.13
C LEU A 234 -10.72 -1.72 -14.07
N GLN A 235 -10.67 -2.54 -15.12
CA GLN A 235 -9.61 -2.45 -16.13
C GLN A 235 -9.64 -1.11 -16.87
N LEU A 236 -10.82 -0.60 -17.20
CA LEU A 236 -10.98 0.73 -17.78
C LEU A 236 -10.50 1.82 -16.81
N GLN A 237 -10.82 1.73 -15.52
CA GLN A 237 -10.31 2.67 -14.52
C GLN A 237 -8.77 2.65 -14.44
N TYR A 238 -8.15 1.50 -14.60
CA TYR A 238 -6.69 1.36 -14.58
C TYR A 238 -5.99 2.00 -15.79
N THR A 239 -6.70 2.34 -16.87
CA THR A 239 -6.14 3.15 -17.97
C THR A 239 -5.80 4.55 -17.54
N ARG A 240 -6.45 5.05 -16.48
CA ARG A 240 -6.13 6.31 -15.81
C ARG A 240 -5.19 6.03 -14.65
N VAL A 241 -3.90 6.26 -14.84
CA VAL A 241 -2.90 6.11 -13.79
C VAL A 241 -2.90 7.37 -12.93
N ALA A 242 -3.32 7.23 -11.68
CA ALA A 242 -3.41 8.32 -10.71
C ALA A 242 -2.28 8.27 -9.67
N ALA A 243 -1.99 9.40 -9.05
CA ALA A 243 -1.04 9.50 -7.94
C ALA A 243 -1.58 8.81 -6.69
N PRO A 244 -0.85 7.85 -6.09
CA PRO A 244 -1.31 7.15 -4.89
C PRO A 244 -1.25 8.01 -3.61
N ALA A 245 -0.43 9.07 -3.61
CA ALA A 245 -0.27 10.01 -2.51
C ALA A 245 0.17 11.38 -3.06
N PRO A 246 0.03 12.48 -2.28
CA PRO A 246 0.61 13.76 -2.68
C PRO A 246 2.15 13.67 -2.63
N GLY A 247 2.81 14.32 -3.57
CA GLY A 247 4.27 14.26 -3.66
C GLY A 247 4.85 14.92 -4.90
N ILE A 248 6.14 14.74 -5.10
CA ILE A 248 6.89 15.28 -6.22
C ILE A 248 7.28 14.14 -7.17
N VAL A 249 7.02 14.30 -8.46
CA VAL A 249 7.50 13.38 -9.50
C VAL A 249 9.01 13.51 -9.60
N SER A 250 9.75 12.46 -9.27
CA SER A 250 11.22 12.49 -9.29
C SER A 250 11.76 12.17 -10.67
N ARG A 251 11.22 11.14 -11.31
CA ARG A 251 11.69 10.67 -12.61
C ARG A 251 10.55 10.08 -13.43
N LYS A 252 10.33 10.64 -14.60
CA LYS A 252 9.44 10.12 -15.63
C LYS A 252 10.21 9.13 -16.52
N GLN A 253 9.65 7.94 -16.75
CA GLN A 253 10.26 6.88 -17.57
C GLN A 253 9.40 6.51 -18.78
N VAL A 254 8.33 7.27 -19.03
CA VAL A 254 7.33 6.99 -20.06
C VAL A 254 7.08 8.22 -20.92
N GLU A 255 6.88 8.01 -22.22
CA GLU A 255 6.57 9.05 -23.19
C GLU A 255 5.25 8.78 -23.90
N VAL A 256 4.64 9.85 -24.44
CA VAL A 256 3.40 9.78 -25.23
C VAL A 256 3.66 8.93 -26.48
N GLY A 257 2.74 8.01 -26.82
CA GLY A 257 2.86 7.09 -27.94
C GLY A 257 3.64 5.80 -27.60
N GLN A 258 4.23 5.68 -26.43
CA GLN A 258 4.93 4.46 -26.01
C GLN A 258 3.93 3.37 -25.65
N LEU A 259 4.22 2.13 -26.04
CA LEU A 259 3.51 0.94 -25.58
C LEU A 259 4.03 0.54 -24.20
N VAL A 260 3.15 0.47 -23.21
CA VAL A 260 3.45 0.02 -21.83
C VAL A 260 2.77 -1.31 -21.54
N GLN A 261 3.38 -2.09 -20.65
CA GLN A 261 2.86 -3.38 -20.20
C GLN A 261 2.45 -3.31 -18.73
N ALA A 262 1.52 -4.16 -18.33
CA ALA A 262 1.14 -4.29 -16.92
C ALA A 262 2.37 -4.66 -16.06
N GLY A 263 2.57 -3.93 -14.94
CA GLY A 263 3.75 -4.06 -14.08
C GLY A 263 4.95 -3.19 -14.47
N GLN A 264 4.91 -2.52 -15.64
CA GLN A 264 6.00 -1.62 -16.06
C GLN A 264 5.99 -0.33 -15.23
N PRO A 265 7.16 0.11 -14.69
CA PRO A 265 7.27 1.41 -14.03
C PRO A 265 7.13 2.54 -15.05
N LEU A 266 6.25 3.48 -14.74
CA LEU A 266 5.97 4.67 -15.56
C LEU A 266 6.71 5.90 -15.06
N LEU A 267 6.75 6.07 -13.75
CA LEU A 267 7.44 7.16 -13.06
C LEU A 267 7.68 6.79 -11.60
N THR A 268 8.57 7.53 -10.96
CA THR A 268 8.83 7.43 -9.52
C THR A 268 8.45 8.74 -8.85
N MET A 269 7.76 8.65 -7.73
CA MET A 269 7.38 9.79 -6.91
C MET A 269 8.07 9.74 -5.56
N VAL A 270 8.33 10.91 -4.99
CA VAL A 270 8.70 11.10 -3.59
C VAL A 270 7.48 11.64 -2.88
N ALA A 271 7.00 10.93 -1.86
CA ALA A 271 5.87 11.41 -1.07
C ALA A 271 6.23 12.67 -0.27
N ASP A 272 5.32 13.63 -0.17
CA ASP A 272 5.51 14.86 0.63
C ASP A 272 5.65 14.57 2.13
N THR A 273 5.06 13.47 2.58
CA THR A 273 5.10 13.04 3.97
C THR A 273 6.15 11.95 4.15
N GLY A 274 7.06 12.16 5.11
CA GLY A 274 7.89 11.07 5.60
C GLY A 274 9.32 11.05 5.10
N VAL A 275 9.95 12.22 4.88
CA VAL A 275 11.41 12.28 4.86
C VAL A 275 11.94 12.00 6.26
N PHE A 276 12.94 11.17 6.34
CA PHE A 276 13.64 10.80 7.56
C PHE A 276 15.14 10.78 7.27
N ILE A 277 15.96 10.67 8.30
CA ILE A 277 17.40 10.55 8.12
C ILE A 277 17.81 9.11 8.42
N THR A 278 18.62 8.55 7.57
CA THR A 278 19.33 7.29 7.80
C THR A 278 20.77 7.63 8.14
N ALA A 279 21.14 7.49 9.43
CA ALA A 279 22.48 7.73 9.94
C ALA A 279 23.20 6.40 10.16
N ASN A 280 24.31 6.17 9.49
CA ASN A 280 25.13 4.97 9.63
C ASN A 280 26.12 5.15 10.79
N MET A 281 25.73 4.75 11.99
CA MET A 281 26.54 4.84 13.19
C MET A 281 27.53 3.68 13.30
N LYS A 282 28.71 3.93 13.84
CA LYS A 282 29.71 2.87 14.08
C LYS A 282 29.19 1.91 15.15
N GLU A 283 29.46 0.62 15.01
CA GLU A 283 29.08 -0.40 16.01
C GLU A 283 29.54 -0.03 17.44
N THR A 284 30.68 0.66 17.56
CA THR A 284 31.25 1.11 18.85
C THR A 284 30.44 2.23 19.52
N GLN A 285 29.60 2.94 18.76
CA GLN A 285 28.77 4.06 19.24
C GLN A 285 27.35 3.63 19.64
N LEU A 286 26.95 2.43 19.23
CA LEU A 286 25.57 1.92 19.45
C LEU A 286 25.21 1.70 20.90
N GLY A 287 26.21 1.46 21.77
CA GLY A 287 25.98 1.23 23.21
C GLY A 287 25.31 2.43 23.90
N ASP A 288 25.53 3.62 23.39
CA ASP A 288 25.07 4.88 23.96
C ASP A 288 23.83 5.47 23.21
N ILE A 289 23.34 4.76 22.17
CA ILE A 289 22.20 5.19 21.35
C ILE A 289 20.93 4.44 21.73
N CYS A 290 19.90 5.21 22.10
CA CYS A 290 18.58 4.69 22.48
C CYS A 290 17.48 5.31 21.61
N VAL A 291 16.39 4.56 21.41
CA VAL A 291 15.17 5.08 20.77
C VAL A 291 14.57 6.20 21.62
N GLY A 292 14.21 7.30 20.98
CA GLY A 292 13.63 8.47 21.63
C GLY A 292 14.65 9.57 22.02
N GLN A 293 15.95 9.35 21.81
CA GLN A 293 16.96 10.39 22.04
C GLN A 293 16.80 11.56 21.07
N PRO A 294 16.99 12.80 21.53
CA PRO A 294 17.04 13.98 20.67
C PRO A 294 18.30 13.97 19.82
N VAL A 295 18.14 14.41 18.58
CA VAL A 295 19.18 14.46 17.57
C VAL A 295 19.18 15.86 16.97
N ALA A 296 20.35 16.49 16.94
CA ALA A 296 20.59 17.65 16.10
C ALA A 296 21.25 17.19 14.82
N PHE A 297 20.90 17.76 13.69
CA PHE A 297 21.56 17.49 12.43
C PHE A 297 21.69 18.76 11.60
N ASP A 298 22.74 18.86 10.86
CA ASP A 298 22.99 19.92 9.90
C ASP A 298 23.03 19.38 8.47
N VAL A 299 22.50 20.16 7.54
CA VAL A 299 22.36 19.77 6.15
C VAL A 299 23.41 20.49 5.32
N ASP A 300 24.28 19.72 4.67
CA ASP A 300 25.41 20.27 3.88
C ASP A 300 24.96 21.24 2.78
N ALA A 301 23.86 20.88 2.08
CA ALA A 301 23.28 21.68 1.00
C ALA A 301 22.84 23.08 1.42
N TYR A 302 22.63 23.33 2.72
CA TYR A 302 22.13 24.61 3.27
C TYR A 302 23.15 25.31 4.17
N GLY A 303 24.44 25.03 3.95
CA GLY A 303 25.53 25.71 4.67
C GLY A 303 25.55 25.40 6.17
N GLY A 304 25.20 24.18 6.56
CA GLY A 304 25.20 23.74 7.97
C GLY A 304 23.99 24.27 8.76
N ALA A 305 22.84 24.48 8.10
CA ALA A 305 21.63 24.85 8.82
C ALA A 305 21.17 23.68 9.70
N GLU A 306 21.02 23.96 11.01
CA GLU A 306 20.67 22.98 12.02
C GLU A 306 19.16 22.72 12.05
N ALA A 307 18.80 21.46 12.21
CA ALA A 307 17.43 20.98 12.43
C ALA A 307 17.42 19.90 13.52
N GLU A 308 16.23 19.58 14.00
CA GLU A 308 16.06 18.68 15.13
C GLU A 308 15.26 17.43 14.73
N GLY A 309 15.65 16.31 15.29
CA GLY A 309 15.00 15.01 15.11
C GLY A 309 15.02 14.18 16.38
N VAL A 310 14.49 12.99 16.29
CA VAL A 310 14.49 12.00 17.37
C VAL A 310 14.82 10.63 16.78
N VAL A 311 15.65 9.86 17.49
CA VAL A 311 15.95 8.46 17.12
C VAL A 311 14.64 7.66 17.12
N GLU A 312 14.23 7.21 15.95
CA GLU A 312 13.01 6.43 15.77
C GLU A 312 13.26 4.93 15.95
N SER A 313 14.35 4.43 15.35
CA SER A 313 14.71 3.02 15.45
C SER A 313 16.20 2.81 15.14
N VAL A 314 16.74 1.73 15.65
CA VAL A 314 18.07 1.22 15.36
C VAL A 314 17.91 -0.10 14.59
N ALA A 315 18.60 -0.25 13.47
CA ALA A 315 18.50 -1.46 12.66
C ALA A 315 19.02 -2.70 13.43
N ALA A 316 18.36 -3.83 13.21
CA ALA A 316 18.72 -5.09 13.86
C ALA A 316 20.01 -5.74 13.31
N ALA A 317 20.54 -5.23 12.18
CA ALA A 317 21.75 -5.75 11.55
C ALA A 317 22.56 -4.64 10.89
N THR A 318 23.83 -4.92 10.64
CA THR A 318 24.77 -4.00 9.97
C THR A 318 24.41 -3.87 8.49
N GLY A 319 24.72 -2.71 7.88
CA GLY A 319 24.47 -2.48 6.46
C GLY A 319 25.18 -3.49 5.54
N SER A 320 26.33 -4.02 5.95
CA SER A 320 27.06 -5.03 5.18
C SER A 320 26.31 -6.38 5.04
N LYS A 321 25.41 -6.72 5.97
CA LYS A 321 24.58 -7.94 5.87
C LYS A 321 23.46 -7.82 4.84
N PHE A 322 23.03 -6.61 4.54
CA PHE A 322 21.99 -6.32 3.53
C PHE A 322 22.55 -5.91 2.16
N ALA A 323 23.91 -5.81 2.06
CA ALA A 323 24.54 -5.51 0.79
C ALA A 323 24.36 -6.66 -0.22
N LEU A 324 24.09 -6.32 -1.48
CA LEU A 324 23.91 -7.28 -2.58
C LEU A 324 25.16 -8.15 -2.80
N LEU A 325 26.34 -7.59 -2.50
CA LEU A 325 27.65 -8.26 -2.50
C LEU A 325 28.27 -8.03 -1.11
N PRO A 326 28.05 -8.94 -0.15
CA PRO A 326 28.74 -8.84 1.15
C PRO A 326 30.26 -8.86 0.92
N PRO A 327 31.03 -8.07 1.68
CA PRO A 327 32.49 -8.13 1.58
C PRO A 327 32.96 -9.52 2.04
N ASP A 328 33.38 -10.35 1.09
CA ASP A 328 33.92 -11.67 1.35
C ASP A 328 35.44 -11.58 1.39
N ASN A 329 36.04 -11.99 2.51
CA ASN A 329 37.50 -12.07 2.66
C ASN A 329 38.02 -13.40 2.08
N ALA A 330 37.96 -13.51 0.74
CA ALA A 330 38.40 -14.70 -0.01
C ALA A 330 39.89 -15.05 0.19
N THR A 331 40.70 -14.18 0.80
CA THR A 331 42.13 -14.35 0.98
C THR A 331 42.57 -14.90 2.34
N GLY A 332 41.62 -15.33 3.19
CA GLY A 332 41.93 -16.02 4.47
C GLY A 332 42.46 -15.13 5.60
N ASN A 333 42.66 -13.83 5.39
CA ASN A 333 43.07 -12.90 6.42
C ASN A 333 41.88 -12.10 6.95
N PHE A 334 41.39 -12.41 8.14
CA PHE A 334 40.31 -11.70 8.79
C PHE A 334 40.81 -10.37 9.35
N THR A 335 40.53 -9.26 8.66
CA THR A 335 40.71 -7.91 9.20
C THR A 335 39.42 -7.46 9.85
N LYS A 336 39.46 -7.16 11.15
CA LYS A 336 38.32 -6.59 11.89
C LYS A 336 38.07 -5.17 11.39
N VAL A 337 37.06 -4.99 10.52
CA VAL A 337 36.59 -3.68 10.07
C VAL A 337 35.39 -3.28 10.94
N VAL A 338 35.40 -2.05 11.45
CA VAL A 338 34.28 -1.49 12.23
C VAL A 338 33.05 -1.45 11.33
N GLN A 339 32.02 -2.16 11.73
CA GLN A 339 30.75 -2.21 11.01
C GLN A 339 29.92 -0.96 11.30
N ARG A 340 29.05 -0.59 10.35
CA ARG A 340 28.09 0.50 10.52
C ARG A 340 26.68 -0.08 10.61
N VAL A 341 25.88 0.49 11.52
CA VAL A 341 24.50 0.12 11.74
C VAL A 341 23.60 1.31 11.43
N PRO A 342 22.62 1.16 10.53
CA PRO A 342 21.68 2.22 10.21
C PRO A 342 20.81 2.58 11.41
N VAL A 343 20.76 3.85 11.75
CA VAL A 343 19.85 4.44 12.74
C VAL A 343 18.89 5.36 12.01
N ARG A 344 17.61 5.12 12.17
CA ARG A 344 16.57 5.95 11.57
C ARG A 344 16.18 7.06 12.52
N ILE A 345 16.18 8.29 12.00
CA ILE A 345 15.89 9.51 12.75
C ILE A 345 14.67 10.16 12.11
N ARG A 346 13.63 10.35 12.91
CA ARG A 346 12.43 11.08 12.49
C ARG A 346 12.66 12.57 12.74
N ILE A 347 12.41 13.37 11.72
CA ILE A 347 12.54 14.83 11.78
C ILE A 347 11.37 15.39 12.57
N THR A 348 11.67 16.18 13.63
CA THR A 348 10.65 16.82 14.45
C THR A 348 10.49 18.29 14.15
N LYS A 349 11.58 18.95 13.74
CA LYS A 349 11.60 20.37 13.40
C LYS A 349 12.37 20.57 12.11
N PRO A 350 11.66 20.64 10.98
CA PRO A 350 12.28 20.86 9.68
C PRO A 350 12.80 22.30 9.54
N LEU A 351 13.69 22.51 8.56
CA LEU A 351 14.37 23.80 8.30
C LEU A 351 13.46 24.92 7.78
N GLY A 352 12.18 24.66 7.54
CA GLY A 352 11.21 25.60 6.96
C GLY A 352 10.94 25.36 5.47
N ALA A 353 9.88 26.00 4.97
CA ALA A 353 9.38 25.77 3.59
C ALA A 353 10.40 26.18 2.50
N ASP A 354 11.25 27.16 2.78
CA ASP A 354 12.27 27.66 1.84
C ASP A 354 13.46 26.70 1.66
N ARG A 355 13.59 25.69 2.52
CA ARG A 355 14.70 24.73 2.56
C ARG A 355 14.17 23.30 2.64
N PRO A 356 13.52 22.81 1.57
CA PRO A 356 12.92 21.47 1.58
C PRO A 356 14.01 20.39 1.64
N LEU A 357 13.85 19.45 2.55
CA LEU A 357 14.73 18.28 2.63
C LEU A 357 14.37 17.31 1.50
N ARG A 358 15.38 16.93 0.71
CA ARG A 358 15.20 16.01 -0.42
C ARG A 358 15.97 14.71 -0.17
N PRO A 359 15.38 13.56 -0.49
CA PRO A 359 16.12 12.29 -0.42
C PRO A 359 17.44 12.35 -1.21
N GLY A 360 18.51 11.84 -0.61
CA GLY A 360 19.86 11.87 -1.16
C GLY A 360 20.71 13.04 -0.71
N MET A 361 20.18 14.01 0.08
CA MET A 361 20.99 15.06 0.68
C MET A 361 21.84 14.50 1.82
N SER A 362 23.13 14.86 1.85
CA SER A 362 24.05 14.52 2.95
C SER A 362 23.78 15.39 4.16
N VAL A 363 23.86 14.78 5.32
CA VAL A 363 23.67 15.43 6.62
C VAL A 363 24.71 14.96 7.61
N ASN A 364 25.10 15.85 8.54
CA ASN A 364 25.89 15.47 9.71
C ASN A 364 24.96 15.34 10.89
N VAL A 365 25.06 14.23 11.59
CA VAL A 365 24.15 13.89 12.67
C VAL A 365 24.88 13.89 14.01
N HIS A 366 24.26 14.51 15.02
CA HIS A 366 24.74 14.59 16.40
C HIS A 366 23.65 14.08 17.34
N VAL A 367 23.85 12.90 17.92
CA VAL A 367 22.93 12.28 18.88
C VAL A 367 23.31 12.64 20.30
N ASP A 368 22.39 13.21 21.09
CA ASP A 368 22.64 13.47 22.51
C ASP A 368 22.50 12.18 23.34
N THR A 369 23.65 11.67 23.79
CA THR A 369 23.73 10.39 24.53
C THR A 369 23.36 10.53 26.02
N LYS A 370 23.21 11.75 26.55
CA LYS A 370 22.85 11.98 27.97
C LYS A 370 21.39 11.65 28.28
N SER A 371 20.53 11.75 27.30
CA SER A 371 19.09 11.57 27.45
C SER A 371 18.64 10.24 26.86
N CYS A 372 18.90 9.14 27.56
CA CYS A 372 18.27 7.86 27.20
C CYS A 372 16.92 7.79 27.90
N PRO A 373 15.77 7.96 27.20
CA PRO A 373 14.47 7.73 27.81
C PRO A 373 14.40 6.26 28.19
N THR A 374 14.13 5.98 29.47
CA THR A 374 14.04 4.62 30.00
C THR A 374 13.14 3.79 29.11
N ALA A 375 13.68 2.78 28.46
CA ALA A 375 12.90 1.88 27.61
C ALA A 375 11.73 1.32 28.43
N PRO A 376 10.49 1.27 27.87
CA PRO A 376 9.43 0.54 28.53
C PRO A 376 9.89 -0.89 28.68
N LYS A 377 9.93 -1.40 29.93
CA LYS A 377 10.26 -2.80 30.24
C LYS A 377 9.36 -3.67 29.37
N ARG A 378 9.97 -4.40 28.42
CA ARG A 378 9.28 -5.48 27.71
C ARG A 378 8.87 -6.49 28.76
N GLY A 379 7.56 -6.58 29.03
CA GLY A 379 6.91 -7.65 29.75
C GLY A 379 6.85 -8.93 28.92
#